data_222e22b4ed055ba25454e3aa8360e7c7
#
_entry.id   222e22b4ed055ba25454e3aa8360e7c7
#
_cell.length_a   1.000
_cell.length_b   1.000
_cell.length_c   1.000
_cell.angle_alpha   90.00
_cell.angle_beta   90.00
_cell.angle_gamma   90.00
#
_symmetry.space_group_name_H-M   'P 1'
#
loop_
_entity.id
_entity.type
_entity.pdbx_description
1 polymer ?
#
loop_
_entity_poly.entity_id
_entity_poly.type
_entity_poly.pdbx_seq_one_letter_code
_entity_poly.pdbx_strand_id
1 'polypeptide(L)'
;MRFQLAINLERLDDSRDMNEVARHTLEMVQMAEEGGFTIAWAAEHHALEMTIAPNPLQILTWWASNTDRIRLGTAVAVAAYWHPVNLAGEAAFLDLISGGRLEFGIGSGAYQREFDRMHPGLKQSDAWRHMQEMLPVLKKLWAGDYAHDGEFWSFPTSTSVPKPVQKPHPPIWVAARSPITFDFAVKNGCNILSWPIARPFAEAELYRSQLDASIAAHTGYDTPTWAVMRHTAVYDSADPVSYTHMTLPTNREV
;
A
#
# COMPACT_ATOMS: atom_id res chain seq x y z
N MET A 1 -2.32 16.39 12.59
CA MET A 1 -2.04 15.81 11.25
C MET A 1 -0.66 15.18 11.31
N ARG A 2 -0.46 14.03 10.66
CA ARG A 2 0.86 13.38 10.53
C ARG A 2 1.21 13.31 9.06
N PHE A 3 2.44 13.62 8.71
CA PHE A 3 2.92 13.52 7.34
C PHE A 3 3.54 12.15 7.09
N GLN A 4 3.31 11.65 5.89
CA GLN A 4 3.81 10.36 5.41
C GLN A 4 4.31 10.55 3.98
N LEU A 5 5.30 9.77 3.57
CA LEU A 5 5.88 9.81 2.23
C LEU A 5 5.41 8.58 1.45
N ALA A 6 4.86 8.77 0.25
CA ALA A 6 4.50 7.67 -0.64
C ALA A 6 5.31 7.74 -1.93
N ILE A 7 5.94 6.63 -2.30
CA ILE A 7 6.87 6.55 -3.43
C ILE A 7 6.49 5.36 -4.31
N ASN A 8 6.28 5.62 -5.62
CA ASN A 8 5.99 4.58 -6.61
C ASN A 8 7.24 4.11 -7.38
N LEU A 9 8.42 4.64 -7.10
CA LEU A 9 9.65 4.42 -7.87
C LEU A 9 9.44 4.67 -9.37
N GLU A 10 8.83 5.79 -9.71
CA GLU A 10 8.45 6.13 -11.08
C GLU A 10 9.68 6.49 -11.94
N ARG A 11 9.70 5.93 -13.14
CA ARG A 11 10.66 6.21 -14.21
C ARG A 11 9.90 6.78 -15.40
N LEU A 12 9.54 8.06 -15.30
CA LEU A 12 8.74 8.75 -16.34
C LEU A 12 9.55 9.10 -17.58
N ASP A 13 10.87 9.09 -17.49
CA ASP A 13 11.83 9.30 -18.57
C ASP A 13 12.66 8.02 -18.74
N ASP A 14 12.51 7.36 -19.89
CA ASP A 14 13.20 6.10 -20.21
C ASP A 14 14.73 6.24 -20.27
N SER A 15 15.25 7.46 -20.40
CA SER A 15 16.70 7.75 -20.38
C SER A 15 17.29 7.74 -18.96
N ARG A 16 16.47 7.82 -17.92
CA ARG A 16 16.97 7.82 -16.53
C ARG A 16 17.51 6.46 -16.12
N ASP A 17 18.66 6.46 -15.48
CA ASP A 17 19.26 5.28 -14.90
C ASP A 17 18.38 4.74 -13.75
N MET A 18 18.02 3.46 -13.82
CA MET A 18 17.19 2.80 -12.80
C MET A 18 17.87 2.77 -11.43
N ASN A 19 19.22 2.65 -11.38
CA ASN A 19 19.94 2.71 -10.11
C ASN A 19 19.88 4.10 -9.48
N GLU A 20 19.88 5.14 -10.32
CA GLU A 20 19.72 6.52 -9.85
C GLU A 20 18.31 6.73 -9.27
N VAL A 21 17.27 6.25 -9.94
CA VAL A 21 15.90 6.30 -9.43
C VAL A 21 15.81 5.59 -8.08
N ALA A 22 16.36 4.39 -7.96
CA ALA A 22 16.36 3.64 -6.70
C ALA A 22 17.09 4.39 -5.57
N ARG A 23 18.32 4.90 -5.83
CA ARG A 23 19.08 5.66 -4.83
C ARG A 23 18.35 6.92 -4.38
N HIS A 24 17.77 7.67 -5.29
CA HIS A 24 16.96 8.85 -4.97
C HIS A 24 15.79 8.53 -4.04
N THR A 25 15.13 7.39 -4.25
CA THR A 25 14.03 7.01 -3.35
C THR A 25 14.52 6.73 -1.93
N LEU A 26 15.69 6.11 -1.77
CA LEU A 26 16.28 5.91 -0.45
C LEU A 26 16.64 7.25 0.21
N GLU A 27 17.29 8.17 -0.52
CA GLU A 27 17.61 9.52 -0.04
C GLU A 27 16.34 10.24 0.43
N MET A 28 15.25 10.17 -0.34
CA MET A 28 13.96 10.77 0.04
C MET A 28 13.40 10.17 1.34
N VAL A 29 13.53 8.85 1.54
CA VAL A 29 13.08 8.18 2.78
C VAL A 29 13.91 8.61 3.98
N GLN A 30 15.23 8.73 3.82
CA GLN A 30 16.13 9.22 4.86
C GLN A 30 15.83 10.69 5.23
N MET A 31 15.65 11.54 4.24
CA MET A 31 15.23 12.94 4.45
C MET A 31 13.86 13.02 5.14
N ALA A 32 12.91 12.14 4.77
CA ALA A 32 11.61 12.07 5.44
C ALA A 32 11.73 11.65 6.91
N GLU A 33 12.61 10.71 7.21
CA GLU A 33 12.91 10.31 8.59
C GLU A 33 13.49 11.46 9.39
N GLU A 34 14.45 12.19 8.84
CA GLU A 34 15.05 13.38 9.46
C GLU A 34 14.03 14.48 9.67
N GLY A 35 13.13 14.68 8.68
CA GLY A 35 12.04 15.64 8.72
C GLY A 35 10.86 15.26 9.60
N GLY A 36 10.90 14.09 10.26
CA GLY A 36 9.87 13.65 11.20
C GLY A 36 8.60 13.09 10.54
N PHE A 37 8.67 12.64 9.30
CA PHE A 37 7.61 11.88 8.67
C PHE A 37 7.44 10.54 9.39
N THR A 38 6.20 10.07 9.48
CA THR A 38 5.90 8.90 10.32
C THR A 38 5.99 7.58 9.59
N ILE A 39 5.67 7.55 8.30
CA ILE A 39 5.65 6.32 7.49
C ILE A 39 6.19 6.63 6.09
N ALA A 40 7.01 5.74 5.53
CA ALA A 40 7.37 5.69 4.12
C ALA A 40 6.66 4.51 3.45
N TRP A 41 5.95 4.76 2.35
CA TRP A 41 5.13 3.79 1.64
C TRP A 41 5.75 3.42 0.30
N ALA A 42 5.86 2.12 0.02
CA ALA A 42 6.27 1.58 -1.28
C ALA A 42 5.09 0.92 -2.00
N ALA A 43 4.95 1.22 -3.29
CA ALA A 43 3.95 0.59 -4.15
C ALA A 43 4.39 -0.79 -4.65
N GLU A 44 3.44 -1.57 -5.19
CA GLU A 44 3.68 -2.78 -5.95
C GLU A 44 3.14 -2.60 -7.37
N HIS A 45 4.04 -2.73 -8.36
CA HIS A 45 3.69 -2.70 -9.77
C HIS A 45 4.52 -3.70 -10.56
N HIS A 46 3.87 -4.43 -11.45
CA HIS A 46 4.49 -5.47 -12.25
C HIS A 46 4.36 -5.19 -13.74
N ALA A 47 5.47 -5.45 -14.46
CA ALA A 47 5.49 -5.36 -15.91
C ALA A 47 4.97 -4.02 -16.48
N LEU A 48 5.12 -2.93 -15.73
CA LEU A 48 4.89 -1.56 -16.18
C LEU A 48 6.25 -0.86 -16.35
N GLU A 49 6.48 -0.31 -17.52
CA GLU A 49 7.77 0.29 -17.87
C GLU A 49 8.04 1.59 -17.09
N MET A 50 6.99 2.23 -16.62
CA MET A 50 7.05 3.52 -15.92
C MET A 50 7.39 3.42 -14.42
N THR A 51 7.52 2.21 -13.87
CA THR A 51 7.82 2.03 -12.45
C THR A 51 8.70 0.79 -12.23
N ILE A 52 9.65 0.90 -11.28
CA ILE A 52 10.59 -0.17 -10.94
C ILE A 52 10.30 -0.76 -9.55
N ALA A 53 9.03 -0.98 -9.23
CA ALA A 53 8.55 -1.41 -7.91
C ALA A 53 7.90 -2.81 -7.91
N PRO A 54 8.62 -3.89 -8.27
CA PRO A 54 8.02 -5.22 -8.44
C PRO A 54 7.68 -5.92 -7.13
N ASN A 55 8.31 -5.57 -6.03
CA ASN A 55 8.07 -6.18 -4.72
C ASN A 55 8.23 -5.14 -3.59
N PRO A 56 7.13 -4.67 -3.00
CA PRO A 56 7.19 -3.65 -1.97
C PRO A 56 7.91 -4.12 -0.70
N LEU A 57 7.80 -5.40 -0.33
CA LEU A 57 8.48 -5.93 0.87
C LEU A 57 10.00 -5.95 0.69
N GLN A 58 10.49 -6.26 -0.50
CA GLN A 58 11.92 -6.19 -0.82
C GLN A 58 12.44 -4.75 -0.77
N ILE A 59 11.70 -3.80 -1.34
CA ILE A 59 12.03 -2.37 -1.30
C ILE A 59 12.08 -1.87 0.16
N LEU A 60 11.06 -2.20 0.94
CA LEU A 60 10.97 -1.80 2.34
C LEU A 60 12.07 -2.46 3.20
N THR A 61 12.50 -3.67 2.87
CA THR A 61 13.65 -4.32 3.53
C THR A 61 14.94 -3.52 3.31
N TRP A 62 15.14 -3.04 2.09
CA TRP A 62 16.28 -2.17 1.77
C TRP A 62 16.19 -0.83 2.51
N TRP A 63 15.02 -0.20 2.56
CA TRP A 63 14.84 1.02 3.34
C TRP A 63 14.99 0.77 4.85
N ALA A 64 14.51 -0.38 5.35
CA ALA A 64 14.65 -0.75 6.76
C ALA A 64 16.09 -0.82 7.24
N SER A 65 17.00 -1.31 6.37
CA SER A 65 18.43 -1.42 6.68
C SER A 65 19.18 -0.09 6.62
N ASN A 66 18.54 0.96 6.13
CA ASN A 66 19.12 2.30 5.94
C ASN A 66 18.38 3.40 6.72
N THR A 67 17.48 3.03 7.62
CA THR A 67 16.69 3.92 8.49
C THR A 67 16.48 3.29 9.86
N ASP A 68 16.23 4.11 10.88
CA ASP A 68 16.14 3.64 12.27
C ASP A 68 14.75 3.76 12.89
N ARG A 69 13.96 4.75 12.50
CA ARG A 69 12.73 5.17 13.18
C ARG A 69 11.48 5.18 12.31
N ILE A 70 11.60 5.64 11.06
CA ILE A 70 10.46 5.77 10.15
C ILE A 70 9.78 4.41 9.96
N ARG A 71 8.47 4.36 10.03
CA ARG A 71 7.72 3.14 9.77
C ARG A 71 7.65 2.90 8.26
N LEU A 72 7.46 1.66 7.87
CA LEU A 72 7.64 1.18 6.51
C LEU A 72 6.36 0.50 6.05
N GLY A 73 5.71 1.06 5.05
CA GLY A 73 4.39 0.60 4.62
C GLY A 73 4.32 0.10 3.19
N THR A 74 3.56 -0.95 2.95
CA THR A 74 3.17 -1.31 1.59
C THR A 74 1.94 -0.50 1.17
N ALA A 75 1.97 0.12 -0.01
CA ALA A 75 0.85 0.90 -0.54
C ALA A 75 0.57 0.59 -2.03
N VAL A 76 0.14 -0.61 -2.31
CA VAL A 76 -0.23 -1.71 -1.42
C VAL A 76 0.40 -3.02 -1.89
N ALA A 77 0.42 -4.08 -1.06
CA ALA A 77 0.60 -5.44 -1.57
C ALA A 77 -0.69 -5.85 -2.31
N VAL A 78 -0.56 -6.27 -3.57
CA VAL A 78 -1.71 -6.63 -4.42
C VAL A 78 -2.10 -8.08 -4.18
N ALA A 79 -3.20 -8.32 -3.47
CA ALA A 79 -3.60 -9.65 -3.00
C ALA A 79 -3.57 -10.74 -4.08
N ALA A 80 -4.00 -10.43 -5.32
CA ALA A 80 -4.06 -11.39 -6.40
C ALA A 80 -2.70 -11.87 -6.93
N TYR A 81 -1.60 -11.18 -6.59
CA TYR A 81 -0.25 -11.54 -7.07
C TYR A 81 0.52 -12.43 -6.08
N TRP A 82 -0.06 -12.73 -4.91
CA TRP A 82 0.63 -13.43 -3.84
C TRP A 82 -0.04 -14.73 -3.45
N HIS A 83 0.77 -15.69 -3.04
CA HIS A 83 0.28 -16.82 -2.27
C HIS A 83 0.23 -16.42 -0.78
N PRO A 84 -0.87 -16.71 -0.04
CA PRO A 84 -1.03 -16.25 1.35
C PRO A 84 0.10 -16.65 2.30
N VAL A 85 0.60 -17.87 2.19
CA VAL A 85 1.70 -18.38 3.04
C VAL A 85 3.00 -17.61 2.79
N ASN A 86 3.30 -17.30 1.52
CA ASN A 86 4.48 -16.51 1.18
C ASN A 86 4.36 -15.08 1.70
N LEU A 87 3.23 -14.42 1.41
CA LEU A 87 2.99 -13.04 1.83
C LEU A 87 3.03 -12.90 3.36
N ALA A 88 2.43 -13.86 4.09
CA ALA A 88 2.46 -13.87 5.55
C ALA A 88 3.89 -13.99 6.10
N GLY A 89 4.70 -14.87 5.51
CA GLY A 89 6.09 -15.08 5.92
C GLY A 89 6.99 -13.87 5.62
N GLU A 90 6.90 -13.33 4.40
CA GLU A 90 7.72 -12.19 3.98
C GLU A 90 7.37 -10.92 4.77
N ALA A 91 6.08 -10.64 4.97
CA ALA A 91 5.64 -9.50 5.80
C ALA A 91 6.10 -9.65 7.26
N ALA A 92 6.00 -10.86 7.83
CA ALA A 92 6.46 -11.12 9.18
C ALA A 92 7.99 -11.03 9.30
N PHE A 93 8.74 -11.41 8.28
CA PHE A 93 10.18 -11.27 8.24
C PHE A 93 10.59 -9.79 8.20
N LEU A 94 9.95 -8.98 7.37
CA LEU A 94 10.19 -7.53 7.37
C LEU A 94 9.84 -6.90 8.72
N ASP A 95 8.73 -7.30 9.33
CA ASP A 95 8.35 -6.83 10.66
C ASP A 95 9.42 -7.14 11.70
N LEU A 96 9.96 -8.37 11.67
CA LEU A 96 11.03 -8.83 12.56
C LEU A 96 12.31 -8.00 12.38
N ILE A 97 12.85 -7.93 11.16
CA ILE A 97 14.15 -7.28 10.92
C ILE A 97 14.10 -5.75 11.03
N SER A 98 12.93 -5.15 10.83
CA SER A 98 12.72 -3.72 11.05
C SER A 98 12.45 -3.35 12.51
N GLY A 99 12.40 -4.33 13.43
CA GLY A 99 12.07 -4.07 14.83
C GLY A 99 10.62 -3.65 15.04
N GLY A 100 9.67 -4.16 14.26
CA GLY A 100 8.25 -3.86 14.41
C GLY A 100 7.83 -2.54 13.74
N ARG A 101 8.53 -2.10 12.69
CA ARG A 101 8.20 -0.87 11.96
C ARG A 101 7.26 -1.11 10.76
N LEU A 102 6.83 -2.33 10.48
CA LEU A 102 5.95 -2.61 9.35
C LEU A 102 4.54 -2.03 9.57
N GLU A 103 4.03 -1.38 8.52
CA GLU A 103 2.63 -1.01 8.28
C GLU A 103 2.16 -1.77 7.05
N PHE A 104 1.30 -2.77 7.23
CA PHE A 104 0.96 -3.69 6.15
C PHE A 104 -0.27 -3.21 5.37
N GLY A 105 -0.05 -2.60 4.20
CA GLY A 105 -1.12 -2.19 3.30
C GLY A 105 -1.43 -3.25 2.24
N ILE A 106 -2.70 -3.54 2.04
CA ILE A 106 -3.20 -4.52 1.08
C ILE A 106 -4.30 -3.94 0.19
N GLY A 107 -4.36 -4.38 -1.05
CA GLY A 107 -5.36 -3.94 -2.02
C GLY A 107 -5.63 -4.95 -3.13
N SER A 108 -6.57 -4.59 -4.00
CA SER A 108 -6.98 -5.43 -5.14
C SER A 108 -6.20 -5.14 -6.43
N GLY A 109 -5.26 -4.20 -6.43
CA GLY A 109 -4.58 -3.74 -7.64
C GLY A 109 -5.35 -2.67 -8.41
N ALA A 110 -4.65 -1.93 -9.27
CA ALA A 110 -5.19 -0.74 -9.93
C ALA A 110 -5.33 -0.86 -11.46
N TYR A 111 -4.42 -1.54 -12.13
CA TYR A 111 -4.31 -1.48 -13.59
C TYR A 111 -4.60 -2.82 -14.26
N GLN A 112 -5.58 -2.84 -15.18
CA GLN A 112 -5.90 -4.05 -15.97
C GLN A 112 -4.67 -4.56 -16.74
N ARG A 113 -3.83 -3.66 -17.26
CA ARG A 113 -2.61 -4.03 -18.00
C ARG A 113 -1.65 -4.91 -17.19
N GLU A 114 -1.58 -4.74 -15.87
CA GLU A 114 -0.79 -5.63 -15.01
C GLU A 114 -1.43 -7.01 -14.90
N PHE A 115 -2.76 -7.05 -14.71
CA PHE A 115 -3.49 -8.33 -14.66
C PHE A 115 -3.39 -9.10 -15.97
N ASP A 116 -3.47 -8.43 -17.10
CA ASP A 116 -3.31 -9.08 -18.41
C ASP A 116 -1.94 -9.76 -18.58
N ARG A 117 -0.91 -9.25 -17.90
CA ARG A 117 0.45 -9.78 -17.93
C ARG A 117 0.75 -10.79 -16.82
N MET A 118 0.20 -10.59 -15.63
CA MET A 118 0.46 -11.43 -14.44
C MET A 118 -0.54 -12.57 -14.29
N HIS A 119 -1.81 -12.32 -14.61
CA HIS A 119 -2.94 -13.24 -14.50
C HIS A 119 -3.85 -13.14 -15.72
N PRO A 120 -3.44 -13.63 -16.89
CA PRO A 120 -4.24 -13.56 -18.10
C PRO A 120 -5.67 -14.10 -17.89
N GLY A 121 -6.66 -13.28 -18.18
CA GLY A 121 -8.08 -13.61 -18.01
C GLY A 121 -8.71 -13.13 -16.70
N LEU A 122 -7.94 -12.71 -15.71
CA LEU A 122 -8.47 -12.07 -14.50
C LEU A 122 -8.77 -10.59 -14.78
N LYS A 123 -10.02 -10.18 -14.55
CA LYS A 123 -10.38 -8.76 -14.60
C LYS A 123 -9.97 -8.08 -13.30
N GLN A 124 -9.39 -6.88 -13.41
CA GLN A 124 -9.02 -6.07 -12.24
C GLN A 124 -10.22 -5.86 -11.29
N SER A 125 -11.43 -5.67 -11.84
CA SER A 125 -12.66 -5.54 -11.04
C SER A 125 -12.96 -6.75 -10.15
N ASP A 126 -12.53 -7.95 -10.55
CA ASP A 126 -12.81 -9.20 -9.85
C ASP A 126 -11.75 -9.52 -8.79
N ALA A 127 -10.58 -8.87 -8.87
CA ALA A 127 -9.48 -9.04 -7.92
C ALA A 127 -9.82 -8.60 -6.48
N TRP A 128 -10.90 -7.85 -6.28
CA TRP A 128 -11.48 -7.56 -4.97
C TRP A 128 -11.77 -8.83 -4.16
N ARG A 129 -12.25 -9.89 -4.80
CA ARG A 129 -12.56 -11.16 -4.14
C ARG A 129 -11.30 -11.83 -3.58
N HIS A 130 -10.16 -11.71 -4.28
CA HIS A 130 -8.88 -12.18 -3.77
C HIS A 130 -8.49 -11.47 -2.47
N MET A 131 -8.69 -10.15 -2.39
CA MET A 131 -8.39 -9.40 -1.17
C MET A 131 -9.32 -9.80 -0.02
N GLN A 132 -10.60 -10.05 -0.30
CA GLN A 132 -11.56 -10.50 0.70
C GLN A 132 -11.19 -11.87 1.31
N GLU A 133 -10.64 -12.78 0.50
CA GLU A 133 -10.15 -14.08 0.98
C GLU A 133 -8.79 -13.95 1.66
N MET A 134 -7.85 -13.18 1.08
CA MET A 134 -6.48 -13.05 1.56
C MET A 134 -6.39 -12.48 2.97
N LEU A 135 -7.10 -11.41 3.27
CA LEU A 135 -6.94 -10.67 4.53
C LEU A 135 -7.20 -11.52 5.79
N PRO A 136 -8.33 -12.24 5.91
CA PRO A 136 -8.56 -13.11 7.07
C PRO A 136 -7.57 -14.28 7.13
N VAL A 137 -7.12 -14.80 6.00
CA VAL A 137 -6.13 -15.88 5.93
C VAL A 137 -4.79 -15.43 6.50
N LEU A 138 -4.31 -14.24 6.13
CA LEU A 138 -3.07 -13.67 6.68
C LEU A 138 -3.14 -13.54 8.21
N LYS A 139 -4.24 -13.00 8.74
CA LYS A 139 -4.41 -12.86 10.20
C LYS A 139 -4.33 -14.21 10.91
N LYS A 140 -4.94 -15.27 10.34
CA LYS A 140 -4.88 -16.63 10.89
C LYS A 140 -3.48 -17.21 10.83
N LEU A 141 -2.77 -17.07 9.71
CA LEU A 141 -1.39 -17.52 9.56
C LEU A 141 -0.43 -16.83 10.54
N TRP A 142 -0.63 -15.55 10.84
CA TRP A 142 0.16 -14.83 11.84
C TRP A 142 -0.18 -15.27 13.28
N ALA A 143 -1.44 -15.63 13.53
CA ALA A 143 -1.89 -16.08 14.86
C ALA A 143 -1.39 -17.49 15.20
N GLY A 144 -1.38 -18.42 14.24
CA GLY A 144 -1.03 -19.83 14.50
C GLY A 144 -0.99 -20.68 13.25
N ASP A 145 -1.10 -21.99 13.45
CA ASP A 145 -1.23 -22.96 12.37
C ASP A 145 -2.62 -22.87 11.76
N TYR A 146 -2.69 -22.90 10.44
CA TYR A 146 -3.93 -22.75 9.71
C TYR A 146 -3.92 -23.53 8.39
N ALA A 147 -4.98 -24.30 8.15
CA ALA A 147 -5.29 -24.90 6.85
C ALA A 147 -6.38 -24.09 6.18
N HIS A 148 -6.28 -23.92 4.87
CA HIS A 148 -7.23 -23.14 4.08
C HIS A 148 -7.73 -23.93 2.88
N ASP A 149 -9.03 -23.89 2.65
CA ASP A 149 -9.68 -24.39 1.45
C ASP A 149 -10.70 -23.34 1.01
N GLY A 150 -10.22 -22.40 0.18
CA GLY A 150 -10.96 -21.26 -0.28
C GLY A 150 -11.22 -21.29 -1.78
N GLU A 151 -11.67 -20.17 -2.30
CA GLU A 151 -11.98 -20.04 -3.71
C GLU A 151 -10.70 -19.90 -4.57
N PHE A 152 -9.72 -19.13 -4.07
CA PHE A 152 -8.50 -18.79 -4.82
C PHE A 152 -7.28 -19.53 -4.30
N TRP A 153 -7.25 -19.89 -3.03
CA TRP A 153 -6.14 -20.61 -2.44
C TRP A 153 -6.62 -21.80 -1.63
N SER A 154 -5.90 -22.90 -1.77
CA SER A 154 -6.06 -24.09 -0.93
C SER A 154 -4.68 -24.59 -0.52
N PHE A 155 -4.47 -24.82 0.77
CA PHE A 155 -3.21 -25.35 1.30
C PHE A 155 -3.44 -26.10 2.61
N PRO A 156 -2.60 -27.13 2.91
CA PRO A 156 -2.68 -27.89 4.16
C PRO A 156 -2.27 -27.01 5.33
N THR A 157 -2.37 -27.55 6.54
CA THR A 157 -1.94 -26.86 7.76
C THR A 157 -0.53 -26.29 7.59
N SER A 158 -0.45 -24.98 7.63
CA SER A 158 0.76 -24.18 7.42
C SER A 158 0.83 -23.08 8.47
N THR A 159 2.01 -22.53 8.67
CA THR A 159 2.22 -21.43 9.60
C THR A 159 3.12 -20.37 8.97
N SER A 160 2.98 -19.11 9.38
CA SER A 160 3.97 -18.10 9.03
C SER A 160 5.24 -18.30 9.85
N VAL A 161 6.37 -18.33 9.19
CA VAL A 161 7.69 -18.36 9.83
C VAL A 161 8.57 -17.32 9.14
N PRO A 162 9.04 -16.27 9.90
CA PRO A 162 8.77 -16.05 11.33
C PRO A 162 7.32 -15.63 11.62
N LYS A 163 6.99 -15.43 12.86
CA LYS A 163 5.80 -14.69 13.30
C LYS A 163 6.12 -13.21 13.41
N PRO A 164 5.16 -12.30 13.16
CA PRO A 164 5.38 -10.87 13.39
C PRO A 164 5.75 -10.58 14.84
N VAL A 165 6.61 -9.58 15.05
CA VAL A 165 6.93 -9.09 16.40
C VAL A 165 5.83 -8.21 16.96
N GLN A 166 5.15 -7.45 16.10
CA GLN A 166 3.97 -6.68 16.47
C GLN A 166 2.78 -7.59 16.80
N LYS A 167 2.00 -7.27 17.83
CA LYS A 167 0.87 -8.10 18.29
C LYS A 167 -0.45 -7.32 18.23
N PRO A 168 -1.52 -7.97 17.80
CA PRO A 168 -1.62 -9.38 17.33
C PRO A 168 -0.97 -9.63 15.97
N HIS A 169 -0.73 -8.59 15.20
CA HIS A 169 -0.08 -8.53 13.89
C HIS A 169 0.31 -7.08 13.58
N PRO A 170 1.11 -6.79 12.55
CA PRO A 170 1.34 -5.42 12.09
C PRO A 170 0.04 -4.66 11.83
N PRO A 171 -0.02 -3.35 12.03
CA PRO A 171 -1.17 -2.56 11.63
C PRO A 171 -1.49 -2.81 10.15
N ILE A 172 -2.76 -3.12 9.86
CA ILE A 172 -3.21 -3.42 8.50
C ILE A 172 -3.92 -2.21 7.92
N TRP A 173 -3.61 -1.90 6.67
CA TRP A 173 -4.20 -0.81 5.91
C TRP A 173 -4.87 -1.36 4.65
N VAL A 174 -6.10 -0.94 4.40
CA VAL A 174 -6.86 -1.34 3.21
C VAL A 174 -6.97 -0.16 2.26
N ALA A 175 -6.67 -0.41 1.01
CA ALA A 175 -6.90 0.53 -0.07
C ALA A 175 -8.40 0.73 -0.30
N ALA A 176 -8.95 1.92 -0.03
CA ALA A 176 -10.39 2.18 -0.11
C ALA A 176 -10.74 3.48 -0.83
N ARG A 177 -11.75 3.40 -1.75
CA ARG A 177 -12.29 4.50 -2.52
C ARG A 177 -13.81 4.43 -2.72
N SER A 178 -14.47 3.43 -2.15
CA SER A 178 -15.91 3.22 -2.33
C SER A 178 -16.55 2.76 -1.03
N PRO A 179 -17.86 2.94 -0.83
CA PRO A 179 -18.56 2.54 0.39
C PRO A 179 -18.27 1.10 0.80
N ILE A 180 -18.28 0.16 -0.16
CA ILE A 180 -18.06 -1.26 0.13
C ILE A 180 -16.64 -1.54 0.65
N THR A 181 -15.63 -0.78 0.17
CA THR A 181 -14.25 -0.94 0.63
C THR A 181 -14.01 -0.27 1.98
N PHE A 182 -14.70 0.83 2.28
CA PHE A 182 -14.70 1.45 3.62
C PHE A 182 -15.36 0.52 4.65
N ASP A 183 -16.54 -0.04 4.33
CA ASP A 183 -17.21 -1.01 5.19
C ASP A 183 -16.35 -2.23 5.48
N PHE A 184 -15.70 -2.76 4.47
CA PHE A 184 -14.79 -3.89 4.63
C PHE A 184 -13.62 -3.55 5.56
N ALA A 185 -12.99 -2.40 5.38
CA ALA A 185 -11.87 -1.98 6.23
C ALA A 185 -12.31 -1.82 7.69
N VAL A 186 -13.42 -1.13 7.95
CA VAL A 186 -13.97 -0.92 9.30
C VAL A 186 -14.30 -2.26 9.96
N LYS A 187 -15.04 -3.14 9.29
CA LYS A 187 -15.42 -4.46 9.82
C LYS A 187 -14.25 -5.38 10.11
N ASN A 188 -13.14 -5.18 9.43
CA ASN A 188 -11.92 -5.96 9.65
C ASN A 188 -10.92 -5.29 10.61
N GLY A 189 -11.26 -4.16 11.24
CA GLY A 189 -10.37 -3.44 12.14
C GLY A 189 -9.09 -2.94 11.45
N CYS A 190 -9.21 -2.51 10.19
CA CYS A 190 -8.10 -2.06 9.38
C CYS A 190 -8.07 -0.53 9.26
N ASN A 191 -6.89 0.05 9.20
CA ASN A 191 -6.70 1.43 8.76
C ASN A 191 -6.97 1.58 7.26
N ILE A 192 -7.04 2.80 6.76
CA ILE A 192 -7.48 3.09 5.40
C ILE A 192 -6.47 3.96 4.67
N LEU A 193 -6.11 3.52 3.44
CA LEU A 193 -5.37 4.28 2.45
C LEU A 193 -6.33 4.71 1.33
N SER A 194 -6.40 6.02 1.04
CA SER A 194 -7.13 6.55 -0.11
C SER A 194 -6.21 7.44 -0.93
N TRP A 195 -6.29 7.33 -2.27
CA TRP A 195 -5.39 8.07 -3.15
C TRP A 195 -6.15 8.86 -4.22
N PRO A 196 -6.79 9.97 -3.87
CA PRO A 196 -7.33 10.89 -4.85
C PRO A 196 -6.24 11.62 -5.67
N ILE A 197 -4.98 11.41 -5.37
CA ILE A 197 -3.76 11.87 -6.08
C ILE A 197 -3.93 13.30 -6.62
N ALA A 198 -4.17 13.45 -7.93
CA ALA A 198 -4.37 14.71 -8.64
C ALA A 198 -5.85 15.07 -8.85
N ARG A 199 -6.79 14.31 -8.27
CA ARG A 199 -8.23 14.57 -8.38
C ARG A 199 -8.62 15.84 -7.61
N PRO A 200 -9.75 16.49 -7.95
CA PRO A 200 -10.26 17.63 -7.18
C PRO A 200 -10.39 17.31 -5.68
N PHE A 201 -10.26 18.33 -4.83
CA PHE A 201 -10.36 18.14 -3.38
C PHE A 201 -11.72 17.58 -2.94
N ALA A 202 -12.78 17.89 -3.69
CA ALA A 202 -14.11 17.32 -3.48
C ALA A 202 -14.14 15.78 -3.48
N GLU A 203 -13.22 15.12 -4.18
CA GLU A 203 -13.13 13.65 -4.12
C GLU A 203 -12.62 13.16 -2.75
N ALA A 204 -11.71 13.88 -2.13
CA ALA A 204 -11.28 13.58 -0.76
C ALA A 204 -12.41 13.81 0.25
N GLU A 205 -13.23 14.85 0.05
CA GLU A 205 -14.41 15.10 0.87
C GLU A 205 -15.47 14.00 0.69
N LEU A 206 -15.68 13.53 -0.53
CA LEU A 206 -16.55 12.39 -0.80
C LEU A 206 -16.05 11.12 -0.07
N TYR A 207 -14.76 10.83 -0.14
CA TYR A 207 -14.20 9.66 0.58
C TYR A 207 -14.37 9.83 2.10
N ARG A 208 -14.18 11.05 2.61
CA ARG A 208 -14.41 11.33 4.03
C ARG A 208 -15.86 11.07 4.43
N SER A 209 -16.83 11.55 3.66
CA SER A 209 -18.24 11.33 3.96
C SER A 209 -18.64 9.86 3.91
N GLN A 210 -18.08 9.09 2.95
CA GLN A 210 -18.30 7.64 2.86
C GLN A 210 -17.70 6.88 4.05
N LEU A 211 -16.50 7.27 4.50
CA LEU A 211 -15.88 6.71 5.68
C LEU A 211 -16.70 7.01 6.94
N ASP A 212 -17.14 8.25 7.12
CA ASP A 212 -17.96 8.65 8.27
C ASP A 212 -19.29 7.87 8.31
N ALA A 213 -19.91 7.64 7.14
CA ALA A 213 -21.10 6.82 7.02
C ALA A 213 -20.83 5.36 7.42
N SER A 214 -19.69 4.80 6.99
CA SER A 214 -19.28 3.44 7.37
C SER A 214 -19.02 3.32 8.87
N ILE A 215 -18.31 4.26 9.47
CA ILE A 215 -18.06 4.28 10.93
C ILE A 215 -19.38 4.34 11.70
N ALA A 216 -20.31 5.20 11.27
CA ALA A 216 -21.61 5.35 11.90
C ALA A 216 -22.47 4.07 11.80
N ALA A 217 -22.36 3.34 10.67
CA ALA A 217 -23.07 2.08 10.45
C ALA A 217 -22.49 0.91 11.27
N HIS A 218 -21.22 1.01 11.71
CA HIS A 218 -20.49 -0.07 12.36
C HIS A 218 -19.93 0.34 13.73
N THR A 219 -20.80 0.77 14.63
CA THR A 219 -20.47 1.34 15.97
C THR A 219 -19.77 0.37 16.93
N GLY A 220 -19.68 -0.92 16.60
CA GLY A 220 -18.98 -1.94 17.41
C GLY A 220 -17.48 -2.10 17.07
N TYR A 221 -16.97 -1.31 16.14
CA TYR A 221 -15.59 -1.39 15.67
C TYR A 221 -14.79 -0.13 16.01
N ASP A 222 -13.48 -0.28 16.09
CA ASP A 222 -12.59 0.86 16.33
C ASP A 222 -12.59 1.81 15.13
N THR A 223 -12.47 3.10 15.41
CA THR A 223 -12.34 4.12 14.37
C THR A 223 -10.99 3.98 13.67
N PRO A 224 -10.96 3.73 12.36
CA PRO A 224 -9.71 3.57 11.64
C PRO A 224 -8.93 4.88 11.52
N THR A 225 -7.60 4.78 11.45
CA THR A 225 -6.78 5.86 10.93
C THR A 225 -7.00 5.95 9.43
N TRP A 226 -7.22 7.15 8.91
CA TRP A 226 -7.37 7.41 7.48
C TRP A 226 -6.21 8.22 6.95
N ALA A 227 -5.51 7.67 5.96
CA ALA A 227 -4.46 8.35 5.22
C ALA A 227 -4.90 8.68 3.80
N VAL A 228 -4.60 9.90 3.36
CA VAL A 228 -4.95 10.42 2.03
C VAL A 228 -3.68 10.77 1.29
N MET A 229 -3.46 10.10 0.16
CA MET A 229 -2.32 10.38 -0.72
C MET A 229 -2.66 11.49 -1.70
N ARG A 230 -1.81 12.52 -1.75
CA ARG A 230 -1.91 13.64 -2.69
C ARG A 230 -0.55 13.91 -3.30
N HIS A 231 -0.53 14.25 -4.58
CA HIS A 231 0.64 14.87 -5.16
C HIS A 231 0.91 16.18 -4.44
N THR A 232 2.12 16.34 -3.94
CA THR A 232 2.53 17.54 -3.22
C THR A 232 3.82 18.05 -3.81
N ALA A 233 3.85 19.35 -4.09
CA ALA A 233 5.03 20.05 -4.52
C ALA A 233 5.27 21.23 -3.59
N VAL A 234 6.52 21.46 -3.23
CA VAL A 234 6.94 22.55 -2.36
C VAL A 234 7.77 23.51 -3.19
N TYR A 235 7.46 24.78 -3.12
CA TYR A 235 8.15 25.85 -3.85
C TYR A 235 8.57 26.96 -2.89
N ASP A 236 9.66 27.62 -3.24
CA ASP A 236 10.17 28.78 -2.49
C ASP A 236 9.33 30.06 -2.74
N SER A 237 8.48 30.05 -3.78
CA SER A 237 7.61 31.16 -4.11
C SER A 237 6.24 30.69 -4.60
N ALA A 238 5.22 31.53 -4.39
CA ALA A 238 3.87 31.33 -4.91
C ALA A 238 3.71 31.82 -6.37
N ASP A 239 4.79 31.84 -7.17
CA ASP A 239 4.72 32.28 -8.56
C ASP A 239 3.85 31.33 -9.39
N PRO A 240 2.71 31.79 -9.97
CA PRO A 240 1.83 30.97 -10.79
C PRO A 240 2.51 30.33 -12.02
N VAL A 241 3.59 30.91 -12.51
CA VAL A 241 4.34 30.37 -13.66
C VAL A 241 5.08 29.09 -13.28
N SER A 242 5.64 29.03 -12.07
CA SER A 242 6.25 27.81 -11.54
C SER A 242 5.22 26.69 -11.36
N TYR A 243 3.98 27.02 -11.08
CA TYR A 243 2.88 26.07 -10.88
C TYR A 243 2.41 25.43 -12.19
N THR A 244 2.44 26.15 -13.31
CA THR A 244 1.96 25.64 -14.61
C THR A 244 2.85 24.56 -15.23
N HIS A 245 4.12 24.47 -14.84
CA HIS A 245 5.04 23.43 -15.32
C HIS A 245 4.88 22.09 -14.59
N MET A 246 4.09 22.04 -13.52
CA MET A 246 3.86 20.84 -12.72
C MET A 246 2.45 20.23 -12.87
N THR A 247 1.65 20.76 -13.77
CA THR A 247 0.50 20.00 -14.23
C THR A 247 1.05 18.84 -15.07
N LEU A 248 1.26 17.70 -14.42
CA LEU A 248 1.51 16.43 -15.11
C LEU A 248 0.46 16.30 -16.22
N PRO A 249 0.84 15.92 -17.43
CA PRO A 249 -0.13 15.67 -18.48
C PRO A 249 -1.09 14.60 -18.00
N THR A 250 -2.28 15.04 -17.60
CA THR A 250 -3.38 14.18 -17.10
C THR A 250 -3.98 13.30 -18.19
N ASN A 251 -3.43 13.31 -19.40
CA ASN A 251 -3.95 12.68 -20.60
C ASN A 251 -3.05 11.58 -21.17
N ARG A 252 -2.30 10.87 -20.36
CA ARG A 252 -1.85 9.54 -20.78
C ARG A 252 -2.88 8.54 -20.25
N GLU A 253 -3.83 8.17 -21.11
CA GLU A 253 -4.59 6.94 -20.94
C GLU A 253 -3.57 5.80 -20.81
N VAL A 254 -3.55 5.19 -19.61
CA VAL A 254 -2.76 4.00 -19.31
C VAL A 254 -3.66 2.79 -19.49
#